data_56809b404f96fed1d23ac035af2704ce
#
_entry.id   56809b404f96fed1d23ac035af2704ce
#
_cell.length_a   1.000
_cell.length_b   1.000
_cell.length_c   1.000
_cell.angle_alpha   90.00
_cell.angle_beta   90.00
_cell.angle_gamma   90.00
#
_symmetry.space_group_name_H-M   'P 1'
#
loop_
_entity.id
_entity.type
_entity.pdbx_description
1 polymer ?
#
loop_
_entity_poly.entity_id
_entity_poly.type
_entity_poly.pdbx_seq_one_letter_code
_entity_poly.pdbx_strand_id
1 'polypeptide(L)'
;MTKNKTTASIDVDESSELAIVGIGCRYPGDANSAEQLWNLLISKRDGFKFIPESRWSASRHVDKDKDAKAKMNTDEAAFIDDRLMFEFDPDFFNMSTREADVIDPQQRLLHE
;
A
#
# COMPACT_ATOMS: atom_id res chain seq x y z
N MET A 1 27.45 37.62 8.98
CA MET A 1 27.97 36.28 8.66
C MET A 1 26.88 35.48 7.99
N THR A 2 26.85 35.51 6.68
CA THR A 2 25.85 34.84 5.83
C THR A 2 26.37 33.47 5.48
N LYS A 3 25.69 32.42 5.96
CA LYS A 3 26.01 31.02 5.60
C LYS A 3 25.49 30.74 4.19
N ASN A 4 26.38 30.66 3.22
CA ASN A 4 26.09 30.10 1.90
C ASN A 4 25.70 28.64 2.05
N LYS A 5 24.44 28.34 1.74
CA LYS A 5 23.95 26.99 1.50
C LYS A 5 24.43 26.57 0.12
N THR A 6 25.47 25.75 0.05
CA THR A 6 25.87 25.09 -1.19
C THR A 6 24.79 24.04 -1.50
N THR A 7 23.94 24.35 -2.45
CA THR A 7 23.09 23.36 -3.11
C THR A 7 24.01 22.53 -3.99
N ALA A 8 24.23 21.27 -3.61
CA ALA A 8 24.88 20.31 -4.49
C ALA A 8 23.97 20.12 -5.70
N SER A 9 24.37 20.64 -6.86
CA SER A 9 23.77 20.28 -8.13
C SER A 9 24.16 18.84 -8.40
N ILE A 10 23.18 17.97 -8.52
CA ILE A 10 23.38 16.63 -9.07
C ILE A 10 23.60 16.85 -10.56
N ASP A 11 24.86 16.73 -11.00
CA ASP A 11 25.19 16.64 -12.43
C ASP A 11 24.59 15.32 -12.95
N VAL A 12 23.41 15.40 -13.52
CA VAL A 12 22.81 14.29 -14.25
C VAL A 12 23.57 14.24 -15.58
N ASP A 13 24.36 13.20 -15.76
CA ASP A 13 24.99 12.90 -17.05
C ASP A 13 23.86 12.72 -18.09
N GLU A 14 23.74 13.68 -19.02
CA GLU A 14 22.74 13.66 -20.10
C GLU A 14 22.83 12.42 -21.00
N SER A 15 23.88 11.60 -20.85
CA SER A 15 24.08 10.36 -21.61
C SER A 15 23.39 9.13 -21.00
N SER A 16 22.90 9.22 -19.75
CA SER A 16 22.22 8.08 -19.09
C SER A 16 20.69 8.20 -19.25
N GLU A 17 20.16 7.63 -20.30
CA GLU A 17 18.71 7.45 -20.47
C GLU A 17 18.22 6.35 -19.52
N LEU A 18 17.19 6.68 -18.71
CA LEU A 18 16.53 5.73 -17.82
C LEU A 18 15.16 5.36 -18.40
N ALA A 19 14.85 4.08 -18.43
CA ALA A 19 13.56 3.57 -18.87
C ALA A 19 12.84 2.85 -17.72
N ILE A 20 11.54 3.13 -17.54
CA ILE A 20 10.68 2.35 -16.66
C ILE A 20 10.29 1.09 -17.44
N VAL A 21 10.75 -0.09 -16.97
CA VAL A 21 10.51 -1.38 -17.64
C VAL A 21 9.41 -2.20 -16.98
N GLY A 22 8.89 -1.78 -15.83
CA GLY A 22 7.79 -2.44 -15.13
C GLY A 22 7.19 -1.56 -14.06
N ILE A 23 5.95 -1.84 -13.71
CA ILE A 23 5.21 -1.17 -12.63
C ILE A 23 4.43 -2.24 -11.86
N GLY A 24 4.68 -2.35 -10.56
CA GLY A 24 3.85 -3.12 -9.63
C GLY A 24 3.01 -2.18 -8.77
N CYS A 25 1.78 -2.56 -8.48
CA CYS A 25 0.95 -1.80 -7.55
C CYS A 25 -0.10 -2.68 -6.89
N ARG A 26 -0.42 -2.35 -5.64
CA ARG A 26 -1.47 -2.97 -4.84
C ARG A 26 -2.18 -1.86 -4.07
N TYR A 27 -3.35 -1.47 -4.54
CA TYR A 27 -4.14 -0.41 -3.93
C TYR A 27 -5.52 -0.89 -3.52
N PRO A 28 -6.15 -0.24 -2.54
CA PRO A 28 -7.57 -0.44 -2.24
C PRO A 28 -8.47 -0.20 -3.45
N GLY A 29 -9.68 -0.80 -3.44
CA GLY A 29 -10.63 -0.67 -4.54
C GLY A 29 -10.33 -1.57 -5.73
N ASP A 30 -9.67 -2.71 -5.46
CA ASP A 30 -9.29 -3.75 -6.43
C ASP A 30 -8.32 -3.25 -7.51
N ALA A 31 -7.54 -2.22 -7.20
CA ALA A 31 -6.55 -1.64 -8.10
C ALA A 31 -5.17 -2.33 -7.94
N ASN A 32 -5.08 -3.57 -8.44
CA ASN A 32 -3.92 -4.45 -8.32
C ASN A 32 -3.02 -4.45 -9.57
N SER A 33 -3.30 -3.57 -10.52
CA SER A 33 -2.45 -3.31 -11.68
C SER A 33 -2.56 -1.84 -12.08
N ALA A 34 -1.60 -1.36 -12.88
CA ALA A 34 -1.61 0.01 -13.39
C ALA A 34 -2.91 0.34 -14.15
N GLU A 35 -3.43 -0.62 -14.94
CA GLU A 35 -4.69 -0.47 -15.67
C GLU A 35 -5.89 -0.38 -14.72
N GLN A 36 -5.96 -1.23 -13.71
CA GLN A 36 -7.04 -1.20 -12.72
C GLN A 36 -7.01 0.09 -11.90
N LEU A 37 -5.82 0.57 -11.52
CA LEU A 37 -5.66 1.86 -10.87
C LEU A 37 -6.17 3.00 -11.76
N TRP A 38 -5.80 3.00 -13.04
CA TRP A 38 -6.28 3.98 -13.99
C TRP A 38 -7.81 3.98 -14.09
N ASN A 39 -8.40 2.79 -14.22
CA ASN A 39 -9.86 2.63 -14.29
C ASN A 39 -10.56 3.10 -13.01
N LEU A 40 -9.97 2.84 -11.83
CA LEU A 40 -10.48 3.36 -10.56
C LEU A 40 -10.51 4.88 -10.57
N LEU A 41 -9.41 5.52 -10.98
CA LEU A 41 -9.28 6.98 -11.01
C LEU A 41 -10.23 7.65 -12.00
N ILE A 42 -10.30 7.18 -13.25
CA ILE A 42 -11.19 7.78 -14.25
C ILE A 42 -12.67 7.58 -13.93
N SER A 43 -13.02 6.48 -13.24
CA SER A 43 -14.40 6.23 -12.78
C SER A 43 -14.78 7.03 -11.54
N LYS A 44 -13.85 7.81 -10.97
CA LYS A 44 -14.05 8.64 -9.76
C LYS A 44 -14.58 7.82 -8.57
N ARG A 45 -14.24 6.53 -8.50
CA ARG A 45 -14.51 5.68 -7.35
C ARG A 45 -13.38 5.82 -6.35
N ASP A 46 -13.68 5.60 -5.09
CA ASP A 46 -12.69 5.43 -4.04
C ASP A 46 -12.55 3.95 -3.65
N GLY A 47 -11.58 3.66 -2.81
CA GLY A 47 -11.32 2.32 -2.30
C GLY A 47 -11.83 2.09 -0.88
N PHE A 48 -12.68 2.99 -0.36
CA PHE A 48 -13.22 2.83 0.98
C PHE A 48 -14.28 1.72 1.02
N LYS A 49 -14.24 0.94 2.08
CA LYS A 49 -15.24 -0.08 2.40
C LYS A 49 -15.37 -0.25 3.90
N PHE A 50 -16.48 -0.84 4.35
CA PHE A 50 -16.63 -1.20 5.76
C PHE A 50 -15.50 -2.11 6.22
N ILE A 51 -15.07 -1.93 7.47
CA ILE A 51 -14.02 -2.75 8.08
C ILE A 51 -14.44 -4.21 8.03
N PRO A 52 -13.70 -5.07 7.30
CA PRO A 52 -14.03 -6.49 7.23
C PRO A 52 -13.84 -7.18 8.58
N GLU A 53 -14.73 -8.09 8.94
CA GLU A 53 -14.59 -8.91 10.17
C GLU A 53 -13.31 -9.76 10.18
N SER A 54 -12.73 -10.07 9.01
CA SER A 54 -11.43 -10.72 8.86
C SER A 54 -10.27 -9.87 9.42
N ARG A 55 -10.45 -8.55 9.51
CA ARG A 55 -9.46 -7.62 10.07
C ARG A 55 -9.67 -7.44 11.57
N TRP A 56 -10.84 -6.95 11.94
CA TRP A 56 -11.28 -6.84 13.32
C TRP A 56 -12.77 -6.51 13.39
N SER A 57 -13.39 -6.75 14.54
CA SER A 57 -14.81 -6.45 14.75
C SER A 57 -15.02 -4.94 14.98
N ALA A 58 -15.54 -4.26 13.96
CA ALA A 58 -15.83 -2.83 14.02
C ALA A 58 -16.80 -2.49 15.17
N SER A 59 -17.80 -3.33 15.44
CA SER A 59 -18.79 -3.10 16.49
C SER A 59 -18.21 -2.94 17.89
N ARG A 60 -17.00 -3.46 18.13
CA ARG A 60 -16.30 -3.34 19.42
C ARG A 60 -15.51 -2.05 19.55
N HIS A 61 -15.14 -1.43 18.44
CA HIS A 61 -14.17 -0.33 18.40
C HIS A 61 -14.75 0.98 17.87
N VAL A 62 -15.90 0.93 17.21
CA VAL A 62 -16.54 2.11 16.62
C VAL A 62 -17.65 2.63 17.54
N ASP A 63 -17.67 3.94 17.71
CA ASP A 63 -18.76 4.67 18.34
C ASP A 63 -19.07 5.92 17.52
N LYS A 64 -20.34 6.23 17.31
CA LYS A 64 -20.77 7.43 16.58
C LYS A 64 -20.58 8.71 17.39
N ASP A 65 -20.44 8.59 18.70
CA ASP A 65 -20.06 9.69 19.56
C ASP A 65 -18.57 10.00 19.38
N LYS A 66 -18.29 11.19 18.87
CA LYS A 66 -16.91 11.65 18.61
C LYS A 66 -16.08 11.85 19.87
N ASP A 67 -16.74 12.03 21.00
CA ASP A 67 -16.11 12.24 22.31
C ASP A 67 -15.92 10.93 23.09
N ALA A 68 -16.37 9.80 22.52
CA ALA A 68 -16.20 8.47 23.13
C ALA A 68 -14.73 8.12 23.25
N LYS A 69 -14.27 7.88 24.49
CA LYS A 69 -12.87 7.56 24.77
C LYS A 69 -12.49 6.17 24.22
N ALA A 70 -11.32 6.10 23.61
CA ALA A 70 -10.75 4.87 23.05
C ALA A 70 -11.64 4.20 22.00
N LYS A 71 -12.39 4.98 21.24
CA LYS A 71 -13.25 4.54 20.14
C LYS A 71 -12.89 5.29 18.86
N MET A 72 -13.14 4.64 17.72
CA MET A 72 -13.12 5.26 16.41
C MET A 72 -14.51 5.78 16.07
N ASN A 73 -14.60 6.84 15.30
CA ASN A 73 -15.87 7.42 14.85
C ASN A 73 -16.27 6.99 13.42
N THR A 74 -15.46 6.13 12.79
CA THR A 74 -15.72 5.58 11.46
C THR A 74 -15.57 4.06 11.46
N ASP A 75 -16.41 3.40 10.69
CA ASP A 75 -16.39 1.97 10.42
C ASP A 75 -15.93 1.65 8.98
N GLU A 76 -15.45 2.67 8.28
CA GLU A 76 -14.94 2.56 6.92
C GLU A 76 -13.46 2.92 6.85
N ALA A 77 -12.71 2.20 6.03
CA ALA A 77 -11.34 2.50 5.66
C ALA A 77 -10.98 1.89 4.31
N ALA A 78 -9.83 2.24 3.79
CA ALA A 78 -9.30 1.70 2.54
C ALA A 78 -8.48 0.43 2.83
N PHE A 79 -8.94 -0.72 2.34
CA PHE A 79 -8.29 -2.02 2.52
C PHE A 79 -7.91 -2.62 1.17
N ILE A 80 -6.71 -3.16 1.08
CA ILE A 80 -6.33 -4.09 0.02
C ILE A 80 -7.02 -5.44 0.23
N ASP A 81 -7.13 -6.26 -0.84
CA ASP A 81 -7.72 -7.60 -0.75
C ASP A 81 -6.93 -8.45 0.25
N ASP A 82 -7.65 -9.14 1.15
CA ASP A 82 -7.05 -9.99 2.17
C ASP A 82 -6.21 -11.12 1.56
N ARG A 83 -6.59 -11.63 0.39
CA ARG A 83 -5.85 -12.67 -0.32
C ARG A 83 -4.43 -12.24 -0.66
N LEU A 84 -4.26 -11.00 -1.12
CA LEU A 84 -2.96 -10.46 -1.51
C LEU A 84 -1.95 -10.38 -0.36
N MET A 85 -2.42 -10.41 0.87
CA MET A 85 -1.52 -10.46 2.03
C MET A 85 -0.94 -11.85 2.28
N PHE A 86 -1.57 -12.90 1.74
CA PHE A 86 -1.20 -14.30 1.97
C PHE A 86 -0.68 -14.99 0.70
N GLU A 87 -1.08 -14.50 -0.48
CA GLU A 87 -0.59 -15.00 -1.76
C GLU A 87 0.78 -14.36 -2.04
N PHE A 88 1.82 -15.18 -2.00
CA PHE A 88 3.20 -14.77 -2.26
C PHE A 88 3.95 -15.94 -2.87
N ASP A 89 4.72 -15.71 -3.93
CA ASP A 89 5.54 -16.72 -4.57
C ASP A 89 6.99 -16.66 -4.03
N PRO A 90 7.32 -17.45 -2.98
CA PRO A 90 8.64 -17.40 -2.38
C PRO A 90 9.74 -17.89 -3.33
N ASP A 91 9.43 -18.81 -4.22
CA ASP A 91 10.42 -19.38 -5.15
C ASP A 91 10.88 -18.33 -6.17
N PHE A 92 9.95 -17.50 -6.66
CA PHE A 92 10.28 -16.38 -7.55
C PHE A 92 11.26 -15.39 -6.91
N PHE A 93 11.11 -15.13 -5.61
CA PHE A 93 11.99 -14.22 -4.86
C PHE A 93 13.19 -14.90 -4.22
N ASN A 94 13.45 -16.19 -4.56
CA ASN A 94 14.54 -16.99 -4.01
C ASN A 94 14.53 -17.01 -2.46
N MET A 95 13.36 -17.16 -1.90
CA MET A 95 13.08 -17.19 -0.47
C MET A 95 12.56 -18.56 -0.06
N SER A 96 12.91 -19.06 1.12
CA SER A 96 12.32 -20.30 1.61
C SER A 96 10.87 -20.10 2.04
N THR A 97 10.00 -21.10 1.85
CA THR A 97 8.60 -21.07 2.31
C THR A 97 8.51 -20.74 3.80
N ARG A 98 9.40 -21.30 4.62
CA ARG A 98 9.44 -21.02 6.06
C ARG A 98 9.73 -19.57 6.38
N GLU A 99 10.59 -18.94 5.61
CA GLU A 99 10.90 -17.51 5.74
C GLU A 99 9.71 -16.66 5.30
N ALA A 100 9.12 -16.98 4.16
CA ALA A 100 7.94 -16.30 3.63
C ALA A 100 6.73 -16.33 4.60
N ASP A 101 6.56 -17.43 5.34
CA ASP A 101 5.47 -17.59 6.31
C ASP A 101 5.59 -16.66 7.53
N VAL A 102 6.82 -16.28 7.89
CA VAL A 102 7.07 -15.50 9.11
C VAL A 102 7.32 -14.00 8.86
N ILE A 103 7.58 -13.61 7.63
CA ILE A 103 7.77 -12.18 7.31
C ILE A 103 6.43 -11.44 7.31
N ASP A 104 6.49 -10.17 7.67
CA ASP A 104 5.33 -9.29 7.67
C ASP A 104 4.73 -9.15 6.26
N PRO A 105 3.38 -9.17 6.11
CA PRO A 105 2.73 -8.96 4.82
C PRO A 105 3.18 -7.69 4.08
N GLN A 106 3.53 -6.62 4.78
CA GLN A 106 4.05 -5.41 4.16
C GLN A 106 5.37 -5.66 3.42
N GLN A 107 6.24 -6.50 3.99
CA GLN A 107 7.51 -6.86 3.34
C GLN A 107 7.27 -7.72 2.09
N ARG A 108 6.34 -8.69 2.18
CA ARG A 108 5.96 -9.50 1.00
C ARG A 108 5.43 -8.64 -0.14
N LEU A 109 4.52 -7.71 0.16
CA LEU A 109 3.94 -6.80 -0.84
C LEU A 109 4.97 -5.83 -1.45
N LEU A 110 6.06 -5.53 -0.75
CA LEU A 110 7.15 -4.70 -1.30
C LEU A 110 8.05 -5.47 -2.27
N HIS A 111 8.07 -6.78 -2.21
CA HIS A 111 8.82 -7.62 -3.17
C HIS A 111 8.10 -7.73 -4.52
N GLU A 112 6.77 -7.69 -4.54
CA GLU A 112 5.93 -7.76 -5.74
C GLU A 112 5.88 -6.43 -6.51
#